data_837bed556919af4c5a3104f0b762f370
#
_entry.id   837bed556919af4c5a3104f0b762f370
#
_cell.length_a   1.000
_cell.length_b   1.000
_cell.length_c   1.000
_cell.angle_alpha   90.00
_cell.angle_beta   90.00
_cell.angle_gamma   90.00
#
_symmetry.space_group_name_H-M   'P 1'
#
loop_
_entity.id
_entity.type
_entity.pdbx_description
1 polymer ?
#
loop_
_entity_poly.entity_id
_entity_poly.type
_entity_poly.pdbx_seq_one_letter_code
_entity_poly.pdbx_strand_id
1 'polypeptide(L)'
;MTALAVLNGQPSSPTSVLLKLAVGEASETIPTLRDISRRTQIAPASIDDHGPIDRITNRLAGQFRAARQFPAAAHPPSPGATHLGYDGVEHSTGIAGSLMLRVPAGTPIDQLCDALAQISTVASVSPNYVSQLPFDGGEPLPVPDSGDGGWNARRMVRMQEALAIELGDEGVVVGLIDSGVNTSHPEFVHTFRAGFDTVRLESGDVAAGIELLGDHETMDLRPSDVFVGHGMGCAGIIAARGIGMPRGLGGMCRILPMRALAAAKLPNSKVVGIGAISDLDLALKLAVDLGAKIINMSFGTDDAAILPNSPKPHADTVAYAIARGSILIAASGNNGRETRYWPAAFPEVIAVGAVNDSRVPASFSTRGAHVALCAPGNKVLTSSVSGYQSASGTSFAAPFVAAAAALLVARSHRRARPIDAQTVRRILIATAQPFAGNATSGCGAGILDAAAALSALDHEIDQTPGYSTGPDANGGADDG
;
A
#
# COMPACT_ATOMS: atom_id res chain seq x y z
N MET A 1 -6.22 -15.81 7.00
CA MET A 1 -6.97 -14.58 6.70
C MET A 1 -8.34 -14.99 6.23
N THR A 2 -9.33 -14.59 6.94
CA THR A 2 -10.71 -14.78 6.49
C THR A 2 -11.09 -13.44 5.88
N ALA A 3 -11.18 -13.37 4.55
CA ALA A 3 -11.88 -12.26 3.93
C ALA A 3 -13.22 -12.08 4.66
N LEU A 4 -13.76 -10.86 4.74
CA LEU A 4 -15.12 -10.62 5.24
C LEU A 4 -16.15 -11.62 4.69
N ALA A 5 -15.85 -12.17 3.53
CA ALA A 5 -16.52 -13.28 2.87
C ALA A 5 -16.73 -14.54 3.71
N VAL A 6 -15.84 -14.84 4.59
CA VAL A 6 -15.98 -16.07 5.40
C VAL A 6 -17.03 -15.89 6.48
N LEU A 7 -17.43 -14.70 6.83
CA LEU A 7 -18.56 -14.48 7.74
C LEU A 7 -19.91 -14.76 7.07
N ASN A 8 -20.02 -14.61 5.72
CA ASN A 8 -21.25 -14.84 4.96
C ASN A 8 -21.03 -15.40 3.53
N GLY A 9 -19.83 -15.88 3.21
CA GLY A 9 -19.55 -16.45 1.88
C GLY A 9 -19.39 -15.43 0.74
N GLN A 10 -19.31 -14.11 1.01
CA GLN A 10 -19.20 -13.07 -0.02
C GLN A 10 -17.97 -12.18 0.19
N PRO A 11 -16.95 -12.24 -0.69
CA PRO A 11 -15.71 -11.49 -0.55
C PRO A 11 -15.75 -10.06 -1.12
N SER A 12 -16.92 -9.50 -1.36
CA SER A 12 -17.08 -8.22 -2.04
C SER A 12 -18.19 -7.38 -1.42
N SER A 13 -18.15 -6.06 -1.67
CA SER A 13 -19.28 -5.20 -1.40
C SER A 13 -20.50 -5.68 -2.20
N PRO A 14 -21.66 -5.89 -1.56
CA PRO A 14 -22.88 -6.26 -2.26
C PRO A 14 -23.52 -5.10 -3.02
N THR A 15 -22.93 -3.90 -2.99
CA THR A 15 -23.48 -2.65 -3.52
C THR A 15 -22.53 -1.92 -4.45
N SER A 16 -21.36 -2.48 -4.78
CA SER A 16 -20.43 -1.82 -5.69
C SER A 16 -19.65 -2.74 -6.60
N VAL A 17 -19.38 -2.24 -7.82
CA VAL A 17 -18.64 -2.93 -8.88
C VAL A 17 -17.59 -1.98 -9.43
N LEU A 18 -16.40 -2.50 -9.71
CA LEU A 18 -15.33 -1.78 -10.40
C LEU A 18 -15.38 -2.11 -11.89
N LEU A 19 -15.39 -1.08 -12.73
CA LEU A 19 -15.46 -1.21 -14.18
C LEU A 19 -14.36 -0.38 -14.83
N LYS A 20 -13.69 -0.94 -15.84
CA LYS A 20 -12.71 -0.23 -16.64
C LYS A 20 -13.15 -0.17 -18.10
N LEU A 21 -13.13 1.01 -18.68
CA LEU A 21 -13.38 1.22 -20.10
C LEU A 21 -12.19 0.75 -20.95
N ALA A 22 -12.46 0.19 -22.12
CA ALA A 22 -11.44 -0.33 -23.02
C ALA A 22 -10.66 0.78 -23.75
N VAL A 23 -11.31 1.92 -24.01
CA VAL A 23 -10.72 3.04 -24.74
C VAL A 23 -11.25 4.36 -24.17
N GLY A 24 -10.36 5.34 -24.08
CA GLY A 24 -10.71 6.70 -23.68
C GLY A 24 -10.72 6.92 -22.17
N GLU A 25 -11.23 8.06 -21.80
CA GLU A 25 -11.43 8.50 -20.42
C GLU A 25 -12.90 8.29 -20.03
N ALA A 26 -13.14 8.09 -18.74
CA ALA A 26 -14.48 8.24 -18.21
C ALA A 26 -14.96 9.69 -18.42
N SER A 27 -16.23 9.86 -18.79
CA SER A 27 -16.79 11.18 -19.05
C SER A 27 -16.53 12.14 -17.89
N GLU A 28 -16.13 13.37 -18.19
CA GLU A 28 -15.93 14.44 -17.21
C GLU A 28 -17.19 14.78 -16.40
N THR A 29 -18.36 14.45 -16.95
CA THR A 29 -19.65 14.61 -16.25
C THR A 29 -19.80 13.62 -15.10
N ILE A 30 -19.04 12.51 -15.08
CA ILE A 30 -19.03 11.53 -14.00
C ILE A 30 -18.13 12.07 -12.89
N PRO A 31 -18.65 12.30 -11.66
CA PRO A 31 -17.87 12.84 -10.56
C PRO A 31 -16.78 11.86 -10.11
N THR A 32 -15.70 12.36 -9.53
CA THR A 32 -14.73 11.52 -8.82
C THR A 32 -15.29 11.03 -7.49
N LEU A 33 -14.72 9.94 -6.93
CA LEU A 33 -15.06 9.49 -5.57
C LEU A 33 -14.92 10.60 -4.54
N ARG A 34 -13.91 11.46 -4.68
CA ARG A 34 -13.69 12.62 -3.82
C ARG A 34 -14.81 13.66 -3.93
N ASP A 35 -15.35 13.87 -5.13
CA ASP A 35 -16.45 14.84 -5.34
C ASP A 35 -17.76 14.31 -4.74
N ILE A 36 -17.93 12.99 -4.75
CA ILE A 36 -19.10 12.33 -4.16
C ILE A 36 -19.15 12.52 -2.65
N SER A 37 -18.03 12.39 -1.95
CA SER A 37 -17.97 12.56 -0.49
C SER A 37 -18.33 13.98 -0.04
N ARG A 38 -18.29 14.97 -0.95
CA ARG A 38 -18.61 16.37 -0.69
C ARG A 38 -20.03 16.78 -1.07
N ARG A 39 -20.80 15.91 -1.75
CA ARG A 39 -22.14 16.22 -2.29
C ARG A 39 -23.17 15.26 -1.74
N THR A 40 -24.24 15.78 -1.16
CA THR A 40 -25.37 15.02 -0.61
C THR A 40 -26.33 14.50 -1.68
N GLN A 41 -26.28 15.01 -2.91
CA GLN A 41 -27.14 14.58 -4.01
C GLN A 41 -26.29 14.41 -5.28
N ILE A 42 -26.32 13.21 -5.84
CA ILE A 42 -25.68 12.87 -7.11
C ILE A 42 -26.79 12.40 -8.05
N ALA A 43 -26.90 13.05 -9.20
CA ALA A 43 -27.80 12.61 -10.25
C ALA A 43 -27.46 11.19 -10.71
N PRO A 44 -28.43 10.39 -11.17
CA PRO A 44 -28.14 9.13 -11.86
C PRO A 44 -27.17 9.42 -13.00
N ALA A 45 -26.04 8.71 -13.03
CA ALA A 45 -25.06 8.90 -14.09
C ALA A 45 -25.41 8.03 -15.28
N SER A 46 -25.24 8.58 -16.49
CA SER A 46 -25.09 7.81 -17.71
C SER A 46 -23.61 7.60 -17.95
N ILE A 47 -23.19 6.38 -18.27
CA ILE A 47 -21.80 6.03 -18.56
C ILE A 47 -21.52 6.14 -20.05
N ASP A 48 -22.42 5.60 -20.86
CA ASP A 48 -22.31 5.50 -22.32
C ASP A 48 -23.54 6.03 -23.07
N ASP A 49 -24.17 7.08 -22.55
CA ASP A 49 -25.33 7.79 -23.10
C ASP A 49 -26.47 6.85 -23.51
N HIS A 50 -26.97 6.09 -22.53
CA HIS A 50 -27.96 5.05 -22.69
C HIS A 50 -27.51 3.87 -23.60
N GLY A 51 -26.21 3.69 -23.74
CA GLY A 51 -25.58 2.61 -24.47
C GLY A 51 -25.69 1.24 -23.78
N PRO A 52 -24.89 0.25 -24.20
CA PRO A 52 -24.96 -1.11 -23.67
C PRO A 52 -24.68 -1.20 -22.18
N ILE A 53 -23.74 -0.39 -21.65
CA ILE A 53 -23.38 -0.40 -20.22
C ILE A 53 -24.57 0.05 -19.39
N ASP A 54 -25.16 1.19 -19.74
CA ASP A 54 -26.31 1.76 -19.02
C ASP A 54 -27.51 0.82 -19.09
N ARG A 55 -27.81 0.24 -20.28
CA ARG A 55 -28.94 -0.68 -20.45
C ARG A 55 -28.83 -1.95 -19.63
N ILE A 56 -27.61 -2.57 -19.57
CA ILE A 56 -27.37 -3.78 -18.78
C ILE A 56 -27.46 -3.46 -17.32
N THR A 57 -26.80 -2.38 -16.87
CA THR A 57 -26.80 -1.98 -15.47
C THR A 57 -28.22 -1.66 -14.99
N ASN A 58 -28.98 -0.87 -15.75
CA ASN A 58 -30.38 -0.57 -15.42
C ASN A 58 -31.27 -1.81 -15.38
N ARG A 59 -31.07 -2.76 -16.29
CA ARG A 59 -31.87 -4.00 -16.33
C ARG A 59 -31.62 -4.89 -15.10
N LEU A 60 -30.37 -5.01 -14.63
CA LEU A 60 -30.00 -5.93 -13.55
C LEU A 60 -30.02 -5.29 -12.17
N ALA A 61 -29.71 -4.00 -12.10
CA ALA A 61 -29.59 -3.26 -10.83
C ALA A 61 -30.70 -2.20 -10.65
N GLY A 62 -31.43 -1.82 -11.70
CA GLY A 62 -32.35 -0.69 -11.67
C GLY A 62 -31.59 0.64 -11.69
N GLN A 63 -31.69 1.42 -10.63
CA GLN A 63 -30.93 2.66 -10.52
C GLN A 63 -29.49 2.38 -10.10
N PHE A 64 -28.53 3.09 -10.70
CA PHE A 64 -27.13 3.04 -10.30
C PHE A 64 -26.53 4.45 -10.25
N ARG A 65 -25.37 4.56 -9.63
CA ARG A 65 -24.54 5.76 -9.63
C ARG A 65 -23.16 5.36 -10.11
N ALA A 66 -22.50 6.20 -10.89
CA ALA A 66 -21.13 6.00 -11.32
C ALA A 66 -20.23 7.10 -10.75
N ALA A 67 -19.00 6.73 -10.42
CA ALA A 67 -17.94 7.66 -10.06
C ALA A 67 -16.67 7.26 -10.76
N ARG A 68 -15.86 8.25 -11.16
CA ARG A 68 -14.48 8.02 -11.56
C ARG A 68 -13.71 7.56 -10.33
N GLN A 69 -13.06 6.42 -10.41
CA GLN A 69 -12.33 5.84 -9.29
C GLN A 69 -11.13 6.71 -8.88
N PHE A 70 -10.48 7.33 -9.83
CA PHE A 70 -9.27 8.12 -9.61
C PHE A 70 -9.45 9.58 -10.07
N PRO A 71 -8.92 10.56 -9.31
CA PRO A 71 -8.67 11.89 -9.85
C PRO A 71 -7.49 11.85 -10.83
N ALA A 72 -7.44 12.77 -11.79
CA ALA A 72 -6.22 13.00 -12.56
C ALA A 72 -5.06 13.43 -11.65
N ALA A 73 -3.85 13.06 -11.99
CA ALA A 73 -2.66 13.51 -11.26
C ALA A 73 -2.62 15.03 -11.29
N ALA A 74 -2.40 15.66 -10.14
CA ALA A 74 -2.30 17.09 -10.02
C ALA A 74 -0.94 17.54 -10.59
N HIS A 75 -0.80 17.56 -11.91
CA HIS A 75 0.21 18.42 -12.52
C HIS A 75 -0.29 19.86 -12.36
N PRO A 76 0.59 20.83 -12.02
CA PRO A 76 0.19 22.22 -12.10
C PRO A 76 -0.34 22.43 -13.53
N PRO A 77 -1.59 22.92 -13.70
CA PRO A 77 -2.15 23.11 -15.03
C PRO A 77 -1.18 24.02 -15.79
N SER A 78 -0.80 23.61 -16.99
CA SER A 78 -0.08 24.52 -17.89
C SER A 78 -0.91 25.79 -18.00
N PRO A 79 -0.30 27.00 -17.94
CA PRO A 79 -1.03 28.24 -18.08
C PRO A 79 -1.91 28.17 -19.34
N GLY A 80 -3.24 28.18 -19.18
CA GLY A 80 -4.20 28.05 -20.28
C GLY A 80 -4.87 26.68 -20.45
N ALA A 81 -4.54 25.65 -19.65
CA ALA A 81 -5.27 24.39 -19.66
C ALA A 81 -6.63 24.56 -18.98
N THR A 82 -7.70 24.36 -19.72
CA THR A 82 -9.10 24.46 -19.24
C THR A 82 -9.60 23.17 -18.59
N HIS A 83 -8.84 22.07 -18.67
CA HIS A 83 -9.22 20.75 -18.20
C HIS A 83 -8.08 20.08 -17.43
N LEU A 84 -8.39 19.49 -16.26
CA LEU A 84 -7.55 18.57 -15.53
C LEU A 84 -7.66 17.18 -16.19
N GLY A 85 -7.06 17.03 -17.39
CA GLY A 85 -7.02 15.74 -18.08
C GLY A 85 -6.03 14.77 -17.46
N TYR A 86 -6.27 13.48 -17.66
CA TYR A 86 -5.31 12.43 -17.32
C TYR A 86 -4.10 12.49 -18.27
N ASP A 87 -2.93 12.14 -17.77
CA ASP A 87 -1.72 12.10 -18.58
C ASP A 87 -1.51 10.72 -19.27
N GLY A 88 -0.45 10.62 -20.07
CA GLY A 88 -0.15 9.42 -20.84
C GLY A 88 0.10 8.16 -19.98
N VAL A 89 0.59 8.31 -18.74
CA VAL A 89 0.79 7.18 -17.82
C VAL A 89 -0.55 6.72 -17.28
N GLU A 90 -1.44 7.64 -16.89
CA GLU A 90 -2.79 7.33 -16.41
C GLU A 90 -3.63 6.65 -17.50
N HIS A 91 -3.47 7.04 -18.76
CA HIS A 91 -4.10 6.37 -19.89
C HIS A 91 -3.53 4.97 -20.12
N SER A 92 -2.21 4.84 -20.21
CA SER A 92 -1.56 3.56 -20.54
C SER A 92 -1.75 2.49 -19.45
N THR A 93 -1.98 2.89 -18.21
CA THR A 93 -2.23 1.98 -17.08
C THR A 93 -3.72 1.72 -16.80
N GLY A 94 -4.63 2.38 -17.55
CA GLY A 94 -6.08 2.20 -17.39
C GLY A 94 -6.72 3.04 -16.28
N ILE A 95 -5.94 3.85 -15.56
CA ILE A 95 -6.43 4.74 -14.49
C ILE A 95 -7.50 5.70 -15.01
N ALA A 96 -7.29 6.28 -16.20
CA ALA A 96 -8.21 7.26 -16.79
C ALA A 96 -9.60 6.69 -17.10
N GLY A 97 -9.70 5.39 -17.40
CA GLY A 97 -10.95 4.69 -17.76
C GLY A 97 -11.63 3.98 -16.60
N SER A 98 -11.12 4.09 -15.37
CA SER A 98 -11.61 3.32 -14.22
C SER A 98 -12.78 3.99 -13.51
N LEU A 99 -13.86 3.24 -13.34
CA LEU A 99 -15.14 3.66 -12.74
C LEU A 99 -15.49 2.75 -11.56
N MET A 100 -16.14 3.31 -10.57
CA MET A 100 -16.88 2.57 -9.55
C MET A 100 -18.38 2.76 -9.77
N LEU A 101 -19.12 1.67 -9.85
CA LEU A 101 -20.57 1.67 -9.92
C LEU A 101 -21.14 1.33 -8.56
N ARG A 102 -22.05 2.18 -8.06
CA ARG A 102 -22.88 1.91 -6.89
C ARG A 102 -24.23 1.42 -7.35
N VAL A 103 -24.65 0.28 -6.85
CA VAL A 103 -25.92 -0.39 -7.19
C VAL A 103 -26.71 -0.68 -5.91
N PRO A 104 -28.04 -0.84 -5.99
CA PRO A 104 -28.87 -1.18 -4.84
C PRO A 104 -28.49 -2.54 -4.23
N ALA A 105 -28.69 -2.68 -2.91
CA ALA A 105 -28.58 -3.95 -2.24
C ALA A 105 -29.53 -5.00 -2.85
N GLY A 106 -29.03 -6.24 -2.98
CA GLY A 106 -29.78 -7.31 -3.66
C GLY A 106 -29.54 -7.40 -5.17
N THR A 107 -28.76 -6.50 -5.74
CA THR A 107 -28.29 -6.64 -7.14
C THR A 107 -27.46 -7.92 -7.27
N PRO A 108 -27.69 -8.76 -8.30
CA PRO A 108 -26.90 -9.96 -8.54
C PRO A 108 -25.53 -9.56 -9.14
N ILE A 109 -24.57 -9.22 -8.26
CA ILE A 109 -23.26 -8.65 -8.61
C ILE A 109 -22.50 -9.54 -9.61
N ASP A 110 -22.50 -10.87 -9.42
CA ASP A 110 -21.80 -11.79 -10.32
C ASP A 110 -22.38 -11.74 -11.73
N GLN A 111 -23.73 -11.78 -11.84
CA GLN A 111 -24.42 -11.69 -13.15
C GLN A 111 -24.20 -10.32 -13.80
N LEU A 112 -24.14 -9.25 -13.00
CA LEU A 112 -23.86 -7.91 -13.52
C LEU A 112 -22.42 -7.84 -14.07
N CYS A 113 -21.44 -8.36 -13.33
CA CYS A 113 -20.06 -8.42 -13.78
C CYS A 113 -19.93 -9.26 -15.07
N ASP A 114 -20.53 -10.46 -15.11
CA ASP A 114 -20.49 -11.32 -16.28
C ASP A 114 -21.12 -10.66 -17.52
N ALA A 115 -22.24 -9.98 -17.34
CA ALA A 115 -22.93 -9.31 -18.45
C ALA A 115 -22.17 -8.08 -18.95
N LEU A 116 -21.58 -7.29 -18.05
CA LEU A 116 -20.76 -6.13 -18.42
C LEU A 116 -19.45 -6.55 -19.10
N ALA A 117 -18.85 -7.66 -18.69
CA ALA A 117 -17.63 -8.19 -19.29
C ALA A 117 -17.80 -8.61 -20.78
N GLN A 118 -19.03 -8.81 -21.26
CA GLN A 118 -19.31 -9.13 -22.67
C GLN A 118 -19.36 -7.90 -23.59
N ILE A 119 -19.30 -6.69 -23.02
CA ILE A 119 -19.38 -5.45 -23.79
C ILE A 119 -17.99 -5.10 -24.32
N SER A 120 -17.85 -4.90 -25.61
CA SER A 120 -16.54 -4.63 -26.26
C SER A 120 -15.87 -3.33 -25.79
N THR A 121 -16.64 -2.37 -25.27
CA THR A 121 -16.13 -1.11 -24.71
C THR A 121 -15.71 -1.23 -23.23
N VAL A 122 -15.88 -2.41 -22.64
CA VAL A 122 -15.43 -2.72 -21.26
C VAL A 122 -14.16 -3.54 -21.33
N ALA A 123 -13.07 -3.03 -20.75
CA ALA A 123 -11.80 -3.73 -20.66
C ALA A 123 -11.81 -4.78 -19.56
N SER A 124 -12.39 -4.43 -18.41
CA SER A 124 -12.53 -5.35 -17.29
C SER A 124 -13.64 -4.89 -16.34
N VAL A 125 -14.16 -5.83 -15.59
CA VAL A 125 -15.13 -5.60 -14.52
C VAL A 125 -14.90 -6.60 -13.39
N SER A 126 -15.06 -6.16 -12.15
CA SER A 126 -14.99 -7.03 -10.98
C SER A 126 -15.88 -6.52 -9.85
N PRO A 127 -16.28 -7.40 -8.93
CA PRO A 127 -16.79 -6.94 -7.65
C PRO A 127 -15.79 -6.01 -6.98
N ASN A 128 -16.26 -5.05 -6.21
CA ASN A 128 -15.40 -4.27 -5.33
C ASN A 128 -15.12 -5.10 -4.07
N TYR A 129 -14.02 -5.87 -4.09
CA TYR A 129 -13.67 -6.74 -2.99
C TYR A 129 -13.39 -5.93 -1.72
N VAL A 130 -13.70 -6.50 -0.57
CA VAL A 130 -13.40 -5.93 0.75
C VAL A 130 -12.41 -6.84 1.44
N SER A 131 -11.23 -6.32 1.71
CA SER A 131 -10.14 -7.01 2.39
C SER A 131 -10.17 -6.73 3.88
N GLN A 132 -9.76 -7.70 4.68
CA GLN A 132 -9.62 -7.57 6.13
C GLN A 132 -8.14 -7.70 6.49
N LEU A 133 -7.65 -6.82 7.38
CA LEU A 133 -6.34 -7.02 7.99
C LEU A 133 -6.36 -8.29 8.84
N PRO A 134 -5.35 -9.16 8.71
CA PRO A 134 -5.18 -10.32 9.60
C PRO A 134 -4.49 -9.88 10.90
N PHE A 135 -5.07 -8.92 11.58
CA PHE A 135 -4.54 -8.32 12.79
C PHE A 135 -5.60 -8.40 13.90
N ASP A 136 -5.30 -9.19 14.91
CA ASP A 136 -6.20 -9.42 16.05
C ASP A 136 -6.00 -8.39 17.19
N GLY A 137 -5.32 -7.25 16.91
CA GLY A 137 -4.78 -6.35 17.92
C GLY A 137 -3.41 -6.83 18.40
N GLY A 138 -2.48 -5.90 18.64
CA GLY A 138 -1.22 -6.22 19.32
C GLY A 138 -1.46 -6.42 20.82
N GLU A 139 -0.60 -7.20 21.46
CA GLU A 139 -0.59 -7.26 22.92
C GLU A 139 -0.12 -5.91 23.48
N PRO A 140 -0.98 -5.15 24.21
CA PRO A 140 -0.57 -3.90 24.82
C PRO A 140 0.63 -4.13 25.76
N LEU A 141 1.64 -3.30 25.61
CA LEU A 141 2.79 -3.34 26.51
C LEU A 141 2.79 -2.06 27.35
N PRO A 142 3.09 -2.16 28.66
CA PRO A 142 3.53 -0.98 29.40
C PRO A 142 4.76 -0.38 28.69
N VAL A 143 5.07 0.88 28.93
CA VAL A 143 6.33 1.47 28.41
C VAL A 143 7.44 0.46 28.68
N PRO A 144 8.12 -0.06 27.66
CA PRO A 144 9.08 -1.14 27.86
C PRO A 144 10.14 -0.67 28.84
N ASP A 145 10.26 -1.37 29.95
CA ASP A 145 11.46 -1.28 30.74
C ASP A 145 12.64 -1.59 29.80
N SER A 146 13.74 -0.89 29.91
CA SER A 146 14.92 -0.93 29.03
C SER A 146 15.57 -2.32 28.86
N GLY A 147 14.85 -3.36 29.21
CA GLY A 147 15.18 -4.77 28.99
C GLY A 147 15.21 -5.13 27.50
N ASP A 148 15.99 -6.08 27.18
CA ASP A 148 16.48 -6.52 25.87
C ASP A 148 15.43 -6.90 24.81
N GLY A 149 14.15 -7.04 25.18
CA GLY A 149 13.09 -7.67 24.35
C GLY A 149 12.69 -6.91 23.08
N GLY A 150 12.79 -5.59 23.06
CA GLY A 150 12.38 -4.77 21.92
C GLY A 150 13.43 -4.66 20.81
N TRP A 151 14.68 -4.99 21.10
CA TRP A 151 15.79 -4.82 20.17
C TRP A 151 16.04 -6.00 19.24
N ASN A 152 15.54 -7.20 19.55
CA ASN A 152 15.83 -8.40 18.76
C ASN A 152 15.51 -8.24 17.28
N ALA A 153 14.33 -7.74 16.94
CA ALA A 153 13.93 -7.51 15.56
C ALA A 153 14.87 -6.51 14.86
N ARG A 154 15.29 -5.44 15.56
CA ARG A 154 16.17 -4.39 15.03
C ARG A 154 17.61 -4.89 14.86
N ARG A 155 18.11 -5.69 15.81
CA ARG A 155 19.44 -6.35 15.70
C ARG A 155 19.47 -7.35 14.56
N MET A 156 18.41 -8.10 14.38
CA MET A 156 18.31 -9.12 13.31
C MET A 156 18.50 -8.51 11.91
N VAL A 157 18.01 -7.29 11.68
CA VAL A 157 18.16 -6.56 10.42
C VAL A 157 19.39 -5.64 10.40
N ARG A 158 20.22 -5.68 11.45
CA ARG A 158 21.44 -4.87 11.62
C ARG A 158 21.18 -3.37 11.52
N MET A 159 20.11 -2.93 12.22
CA MET A 159 19.67 -1.54 12.17
C MET A 159 20.72 -0.54 12.64
N GLN A 160 21.43 -0.83 13.72
CA GLN A 160 22.42 0.10 14.26
C GLN A 160 23.56 0.36 13.29
N GLU A 161 24.07 -0.70 12.66
CA GLU A 161 25.10 -0.61 11.64
C GLU A 161 24.58 0.09 10.37
N ALA A 162 23.34 -0.18 9.98
CA ALA A 162 22.72 0.50 8.85
C ALA A 162 22.59 2.01 9.08
N LEU A 163 22.13 2.41 10.28
CA LEU A 163 22.00 3.82 10.65
C LEU A 163 23.35 4.52 10.87
N ALA A 164 24.43 3.77 11.12
CA ALA A 164 25.78 4.32 11.13
C ALA A 164 26.27 4.66 9.71
N ILE A 165 25.76 3.99 8.66
CA ILE A 165 26.09 4.28 7.26
C ILE A 165 25.18 5.39 6.71
N GLU A 166 23.86 5.30 6.97
CA GLU A 166 22.86 6.23 6.47
C GLU A 166 21.75 6.48 7.50
N LEU A 167 21.60 7.74 7.91
CA LEU A 167 20.61 8.16 8.91
C LEU A 167 19.20 8.37 8.33
N GLY A 168 19.06 8.23 7.01
CA GLY A 168 17.85 8.60 6.29
C GLY A 168 17.80 10.08 5.91
N ASP A 169 16.80 10.46 5.15
CA ASP A 169 16.62 11.81 4.64
C ASP A 169 15.14 12.21 4.69
N GLU A 170 14.83 13.41 5.19
CA GLU A 170 13.45 13.92 5.31
C GLU A 170 12.76 14.12 3.94
N GLY A 171 13.54 14.25 2.86
CA GLY A 171 13.03 14.28 1.49
C GLY A 171 12.60 12.93 0.95
N VAL A 172 13.06 11.83 1.58
CA VAL A 172 12.64 10.48 1.23
C VAL A 172 11.38 10.13 2.01
N VAL A 173 10.30 9.87 1.26
CA VAL A 173 8.97 9.67 1.81
C VAL A 173 8.51 8.24 1.59
N VAL A 174 8.08 7.59 2.66
CA VAL A 174 7.42 6.28 2.64
C VAL A 174 5.91 6.50 2.73
N GLY A 175 5.18 6.14 1.68
CA GLY A 175 3.72 6.07 1.70
C GLY A 175 3.28 4.85 2.52
N LEU A 176 2.57 5.08 3.59
CA LEU A 176 2.01 4.03 4.45
C LEU A 176 0.51 3.94 4.19
N ILE A 177 0.10 2.94 3.41
CA ILE A 177 -1.31 2.67 3.13
C ILE A 177 -1.81 1.65 4.14
N ASP A 178 -2.66 2.11 5.09
CA ASP A 178 -3.02 1.29 6.25
C ASP A 178 -4.31 1.79 6.93
N SER A 179 -4.55 1.42 8.18
CA SER A 179 -5.69 1.86 9.01
C SER A 179 -5.61 3.33 9.44
N GLY A 180 -4.53 4.03 9.13
CA GLY A 180 -4.28 5.39 9.58
C GLY A 180 -3.28 5.47 10.74
N VAL A 181 -3.14 6.67 11.32
CA VAL A 181 -2.15 6.97 12.35
C VAL A 181 -2.70 7.92 13.42
N ASN A 182 -2.08 7.91 14.60
CA ASN A 182 -2.25 8.97 15.59
C ASN A 182 -1.08 9.98 15.46
N THR A 183 -1.35 11.12 14.87
CA THR A 183 -0.32 12.16 14.63
C THR A 183 0.19 12.83 15.90
N SER A 184 -0.51 12.66 17.03
CA SER A 184 -0.11 13.20 18.34
C SER A 184 0.76 12.26 19.17
N HIS A 185 1.04 11.05 18.68
CA HIS A 185 1.87 10.09 19.39
C HIS A 185 3.33 10.58 19.51
N PRO A 186 3.98 10.56 20.69
CA PRO A 186 5.28 11.18 20.92
C PRO A 186 6.40 10.63 20.03
N GLU A 187 6.32 9.37 19.61
CA GLU A 187 7.30 8.76 18.69
C GLU A 187 7.36 9.40 17.30
N PHE A 188 6.36 10.24 16.90
CA PHE A 188 6.22 10.71 15.54
C PHE A 188 6.19 12.23 15.38
N VAL A 189 6.70 12.96 16.37
CA VAL A 189 6.81 14.42 16.26
C VAL A 189 7.69 14.78 15.04
N HIS A 190 7.11 15.50 14.08
CA HIS A 190 7.72 15.87 12.79
C HIS A 190 8.03 14.71 11.82
N THR A 191 7.55 13.50 12.08
CA THR A 191 7.78 12.33 11.20
C THR A 191 6.75 12.24 10.08
N PHE A 192 5.48 12.57 10.38
CA PHE A 192 4.42 12.48 9.39
C PHE A 192 4.37 13.72 8.48
N ARG A 193 4.14 13.47 7.18
CA ARG A 193 3.65 14.48 6.23
C ARG A 193 2.13 14.57 6.30
N ALA A 194 1.56 15.62 5.72
CA ALA A 194 0.13 15.72 5.53
C ALA A 194 -0.37 14.54 4.70
N GLY A 195 -1.16 13.68 5.29
CA GLY A 195 -1.70 12.47 4.67
C GLY A 195 -3.14 12.64 4.18
N PHE A 196 -3.75 11.52 3.81
CA PHE A 196 -5.10 11.50 3.28
C PHE A 196 -5.90 10.31 3.82
N ASP A 197 -7.22 10.50 4.01
CA ASP A 197 -8.19 9.45 4.27
C ASP A 197 -8.98 9.16 3.00
N THR A 198 -8.90 7.92 2.50
CA THR A 198 -9.61 7.47 1.32
C THR A 198 -10.78 6.55 1.64
N VAL A 199 -10.96 6.22 2.92
CA VAL A 199 -12.02 5.30 3.34
C VAL A 199 -13.38 5.85 2.97
N ARG A 200 -14.15 5.01 2.28
CA ARG A 200 -15.53 5.29 1.95
C ARG A 200 -16.35 4.00 1.92
N LEU A 201 -16.67 3.52 3.10
CA LEU A 201 -17.52 2.34 3.30
C LEU A 201 -18.87 2.77 3.87
N GLU A 202 -19.94 2.40 3.17
CA GLU A 202 -21.30 2.52 3.69
C GLU A 202 -21.68 1.23 4.44
N SER A 203 -22.64 1.30 5.33
CA SER A 203 -23.11 0.10 6.07
C SER A 203 -23.57 -1.04 5.14
N GLY A 204 -24.01 -0.70 3.92
CA GLY A 204 -24.36 -1.65 2.89
C GLY A 204 -23.18 -2.36 2.23
N ASP A 205 -21.95 -1.89 2.42
CA ASP A 205 -20.74 -2.48 1.84
C ASP A 205 -20.18 -3.66 2.66
N VAL A 206 -20.68 -3.85 3.87
CA VAL A 206 -20.22 -4.88 4.78
C VAL A 206 -21.30 -5.91 5.08
N ALA A 207 -20.88 -7.10 5.47
CA ALA A 207 -21.81 -8.18 5.81
C ALA A 207 -22.63 -7.84 7.07
N ALA A 208 -23.83 -8.43 7.15
CA ALA A 208 -24.69 -8.27 8.32
C ALA A 208 -23.98 -8.70 9.61
N GLY A 209 -24.12 -7.88 10.66
CA GLY A 209 -23.47 -8.09 11.95
C GLY A 209 -22.08 -7.50 12.09
N ILE A 210 -21.54 -6.85 11.07
CA ILE A 210 -20.33 -6.03 11.15
C ILE A 210 -20.73 -4.58 11.41
N GLU A 211 -20.13 -3.97 12.44
CA GLU A 211 -20.33 -2.57 12.83
C GLU A 211 -19.12 -1.75 12.41
N LEU A 212 -19.31 -0.75 11.52
CA LEU A 212 -18.26 0.20 11.17
C LEU A 212 -18.08 1.21 12.32
N LEU A 213 -16.85 1.50 12.69
CA LEU A 213 -16.51 2.35 13.82
C LEU A 213 -15.84 3.66 13.36
N GLY A 214 -16.24 4.75 13.99
CA GLY A 214 -15.67 6.07 13.72
C GLY A 214 -16.00 6.60 12.34
N ASP A 215 -15.12 7.43 11.77
CA ASP A 215 -15.28 7.94 10.42
C ASP A 215 -14.97 6.83 9.40
N HIS A 216 -15.91 6.52 8.54
CA HIS A 216 -15.78 5.51 7.51
C HIS A 216 -16.44 5.93 6.17
N GLU A 217 -16.96 7.16 6.11
CA GLU A 217 -17.69 7.67 4.94
C GLU A 217 -17.03 8.91 4.33
N THR A 218 -16.18 9.63 5.08
CA THR A 218 -15.68 10.94 4.70
C THR A 218 -14.23 10.89 4.25
N MET A 219 -14.01 11.05 2.96
CA MET A 219 -12.65 11.24 2.41
C MET A 219 -12.13 12.63 2.76
N ASP A 220 -11.04 12.72 3.51
CA ASP A 220 -10.48 13.99 3.94
C ASP A 220 -8.94 13.96 4.12
N LEU A 221 -8.39 14.99 4.75
CA LEU A 221 -6.96 15.13 5.06
C LEU A 221 -6.60 14.62 6.45
N ARG A 222 -7.44 13.80 7.07
CA ARG A 222 -7.25 13.29 8.43
C ARG A 222 -7.11 11.77 8.43
N PRO A 223 -5.94 11.23 8.12
CA PRO A 223 -5.71 9.77 8.11
C PRO A 223 -5.62 9.22 9.53
N SER A 224 -6.64 9.46 10.36
CA SER A 224 -6.62 9.21 11.79
C SER A 224 -7.12 7.80 12.12
N ASP A 225 -6.35 7.05 12.92
CA ASP A 225 -6.75 5.78 13.50
C ASP A 225 -6.77 5.89 15.03
N VAL A 226 -7.93 5.58 15.61
CA VAL A 226 -8.13 5.55 17.07
C VAL A 226 -8.63 4.20 17.57
N PHE A 227 -8.79 3.22 16.69
CA PHE A 227 -9.41 1.92 16.99
C PHE A 227 -8.54 0.72 16.71
N VAL A 228 -7.87 0.68 15.56
CA VAL A 228 -7.18 -0.51 15.04
C VAL A 228 -5.72 -0.57 15.48
N GLY A 229 -4.98 0.52 15.30
CA GLY A 229 -3.57 0.64 15.69
C GLY A 229 -2.58 -0.13 14.81
N HIS A 230 -3.04 -0.73 13.70
CA HIS A 230 -2.18 -1.49 12.80
C HIS A 230 -1.23 -0.56 12.03
N GLY A 231 -1.73 0.54 11.45
CA GLY A 231 -0.91 1.54 10.79
C GLY A 231 0.11 2.19 11.72
N MET A 232 -0.26 2.41 12.99
CA MET A 232 0.70 2.87 14.02
C MET A 232 1.83 1.87 14.21
N GLY A 233 1.52 0.57 14.28
CA GLY A 233 2.52 -0.48 14.39
C GLY A 233 3.50 -0.50 13.22
N CYS A 234 3.00 -0.38 12.00
CA CYS A 234 3.83 -0.27 10.80
C CYS A 234 4.68 1.02 10.81
N ALA A 235 4.09 2.16 11.19
CA ALA A 235 4.80 3.43 11.30
C ALA A 235 5.95 3.37 12.31
N GLY A 236 5.77 2.69 13.46
CA GLY A 236 6.79 2.52 14.49
C GLY A 236 8.04 1.79 13.99
N ILE A 237 7.84 0.79 13.15
CA ILE A 237 8.95 0.05 12.54
C ILE A 237 9.69 0.90 11.52
N ILE A 238 8.94 1.73 10.74
CA ILE A 238 9.54 2.59 9.72
C ILE A 238 10.33 3.73 10.36
N ALA A 239 9.72 4.54 11.23
CA ALA A 239 10.29 5.83 11.59
C ALA A 239 9.96 6.33 13.00
N ALA A 240 9.77 5.44 14.00
CA ALA A 240 9.70 5.86 15.40
C ALA A 240 10.97 6.58 15.84
N ARG A 241 10.85 7.58 16.70
CA ARG A 241 12.00 8.38 17.21
C ARG A 241 12.85 7.65 18.24
N GLY A 242 12.31 6.64 18.90
CA GLY A 242 13.02 5.89 19.94
C GLY A 242 12.90 6.51 21.32
N ILE A 243 11.71 7.03 21.67
CA ILE A 243 11.44 7.63 23.00
C ILE A 243 11.09 6.54 24.00
N GLY A 244 10.09 5.70 23.71
CA GLY A 244 9.63 4.60 24.56
C GLY A 244 9.75 3.23 23.92
N MET A 245 10.32 3.14 22.73
CA MET A 245 10.60 1.90 22.00
C MET A 245 11.88 2.09 21.16
N PRO A 246 12.49 1.02 20.63
CA PRO A 246 13.61 1.17 19.69
C PRO A 246 13.22 2.02 18.48
N ARG A 247 14.14 2.85 18.02
CA ARG A 247 13.96 3.70 16.84
C ARG A 247 13.53 2.88 15.62
N GLY A 248 12.81 3.52 14.69
CA GLY A 248 12.48 2.94 13.39
C GLY A 248 13.71 2.85 12.48
N LEU A 249 13.75 1.81 11.64
CA LEU A 249 14.90 1.55 10.76
C LEU A 249 15.10 2.65 9.69
N GLY A 250 14.05 3.31 9.22
CA GLY A 250 14.12 4.38 8.21
C GLY A 250 14.74 5.71 8.72
N GLY A 251 15.05 5.77 10.00
CA GLY A 251 15.78 6.91 10.58
C GLY A 251 15.05 8.24 10.43
N MET A 252 15.59 9.16 9.62
CA MET A 252 15.02 10.49 9.36
C MET A 252 14.03 10.53 8.19
N CYS A 253 13.79 9.42 7.49
CA CYS A 253 12.80 9.37 6.42
C CYS A 253 11.41 9.69 6.97
N ARG A 254 10.58 10.35 6.16
CA ARG A 254 9.23 10.74 6.56
C ARG A 254 8.19 9.75 6.08
N ILE A 255 7.06 9.71 6.79
CA ILE A 255 5.90 8.89 6.44
C ILE A 255 4.80 9.79 5.88
N LEU A 256 4.24 9.40 4.74
CA LEU A 256 2.97 9.91 4.21
C LEU A 256 1.87 8.92 4.60
N PRO A 257 1.08 9.20 5.64
CA PRO A 257 0.03 8.28 6.07
C PRO A 257 -1.17 8.37 5.14
N MET A 258 -1.61 7.23 4.62
CA MET A 258 -2.79 7.07 3.78
C MET A 258 -3.73 6.09 4.50
N ARG A 259 -4.82 6.61 5.08
CA ARG A 259 -5.84 5.76 5.67
C ARG A 259 -6.74 5.22 4.58
N ALA A 260 -6.75 3.91 4.42
CA ALA A 260 -7.55 3.21 3.41
C ALA A 260 -8.30 2.00 4.01
N LEU A 261 -8.15 1.78 5.32
CA LEU A 261 -8.78 0.70 6.06
C LEU A 261 -9.60 1.30 7.20
N ALA A 262 -10.92 1.10 7.15
CA ALA A 262 -11.84 1.49 8.21
C ALA A 262 -11.71 0.55 9.41
N ALA A 263 -12.06 1.04 10.59
CA ALA A 263 -12.25 0.19 11.75
C ALA A 263 -13.62 -0.51 11.69
N ALA A 264 -13.64 -1.80 11.90
CA ALA A 264 -14.85 -2.61 11.95
C ALA A 264 -14.87 -3.54 13.16
N LYS A 265 -15.99 -3.58 13.85
CA LYS A 265 -16.24 -4.55 14.92
C LYS A 265 -16.97 -5.75 14.36
N LEU A 266 -16.36 -6.91 14.49
CA LEU A 266 -16.89 -8.18 14.05
C LEU A 266 -17.92 -8.73 15.04
N PRO A 267 -18.76 -9.73 14.64
CA PRO A 267 -19.73 -10.35 15.54
C PRO A 267 -19.13 -10.99 16.82
N ASN A 268 -17.86 -11.38 16.78
CA ASN A 268 -17.10 -11.87 17.94
C ASN A 268 -16.49 -10.74 18.80
N SER A 269 -16.91 -9.51 18.60
CA SER A 269 -16.45 -8.27 19.29
C SER A 269 -14.98 -7.88 18.99
N LYS A 270 -14.27 -8.56 18.08
CA LYS A 270 -12.94 -8.12 17.63
C LYS A 270 -13.06 -6.87 16.78
N VAL A 271 -12.15 -5.93 16.98
CA VAL A 271 -11.97 -4.76 16.11
C VAL A 271 -10.84 -5.05 15.11
N VAL A 272 -11.13 -4.87 13.84
CA VAL A 272 -10.20 -5.13 12.73
C VAL A 272 -10.21 -3.97 11.74
N GLY A 273 -9.16 -3.87 10.93
CA GLY A 273 -9.16 -2.96 9.77
C GLY A 273 -9.76 -3.66 8.56
N ILE A 274 -10.66 -2.98 7.85
CA ILE A 274 -11.24 -3.47 6.60
C ILE A 274 -11.15 -2.38 5.54
N GLY A 275 -10.90 -2.74 4.27
CA GLY A 275 -10.80 -1.79 3.18
C GLY A 275 -11.36 -2.34 1.88
N ALA A 276 -12.15 -1.53 1.18
CA ALA A 276 -12.54 -1.83 -0.19
C ALA A 276 -11.35 -1.63 -1.14
N ILE A 277 -11.28 -2.42 -2.20
CA ILE A 277 -10.23 -2.29 -3.22
C ILE A 277 -10.22 -0.88 -3.81
N SER A 278 -11.38 -0.28 -4.05
CA SER A 278 -11.49 1.10 -4.52
C SER A 278 -10.74 2.11 -3.63
N ASP A 279 -10.82 1.95 -2.31
CA ASP A 279 -10.24 2.88 -1.34
C ASP A 279 -8.73 2.66 -1.22
N LEU A 280 -8.30 1.38 -1.22
CA LEU A 280 -6.90 0.99 -1.23
C LEU A 280 -6.18 1.46 -2.50
N ASP A 281 -6.83 1.29 -3.65
CA ASP A 281 -6.30 1.72 -4.95
C ASP A 281 -6.20 3.24 -5.05
N LEU A 282 -7.23 3.96 -4.56
CA LEU A 282 -7.19 5.41 -4.51
C LEU A 282 -6.05 5.90 -3.60
N ALA A 283 -5.85 5.26 -2.43
CA ALA A 283 -4.76 5.57 -1.53
C ALA A 283 -3.39 5.35 -2.20
N LEU A 284 -3.22 4.24 -2.92
CA LEU A 284 -1.98 3.94 -3.65
C LEU A 284 -1.69 5.01 -4.71
N LYS A 285 -2.68 5.33 -5.56
CA LYS A 285 -2.51 6.38 -6.57
C LYS A 285 -2.16 7.72 -5.95
N LEU A 286 -2.91 8.16 -4.93
CA LEU A 286 -2.66 9.44 -4.26
C LEU A 286 -1.29 9.48 -3.56
N ALA A 287 -0.85 8.38 -2.93
CA ALA A 287 0.48 8.33 -2.32
C ALA A 287 1.59 8.56 -3.36
N VAL A 288 1.45 7.96 -4.54
CA VAL A 288 2.38 8.17 -5.67
C VAL A 288 2.33 9.62 -6.15
N ASP A 289 1.14 10.18 -6.38
CA ASP A 289 0.95 11.57 -6.84
C ASP A 289 1.50 12.60 -5.84
N LEU A 290 1.44 12.30 -4.54
CA LEU A 290 1.99 13.11 -3.46
C LEU A 290 3.51 12.91 -3.24
N GLY A 291 4.15 12.13 -4.12
CA GLY A 291 5.60 11.98 -4.17
C GLY A 291 6.19 10.94 -3.22
N ALA A 292 5.41 9.99 -2.72
CA ALA A 292 5.96 8.87 -2.00
C ALA A 292 6.79 7.98 -2.94
N LYS A 293 8.08 7.84 -2.64
CA LYS A 293 9.00 7.03 -3.44
C LYS A 293 8.92 5.55 -3.11
N ILE A 294 8.66 5.24 -1.85
CA ILE A 294 8.50 3.89 -1.32
C ILE A 294 7.06 3.74 -0.84
N ILE A 295 6.40 2.65 -1.17
CA ILE A 295 5.03 2.39 -0.71
C ILE A 295 5.01 1.10 0.10
N ASN A 296 4.54 1.19 1.35
CA ASN A 296 4.29 0.04 2.22
C ASN A 296 2.82 -0.35 2.17
N MET A 297 2.55 -1.58 1.76
CA MET A 297 1.22 -2.18 1.66
C MET A 297 1.14 -3.40 2.57
N SER A 298 0.76 -3.17 3.83
CA SER A 298 0.64 -4.22 4.84
C SER A 298 -0.74 -4.91 4.83
N PHE A 299 -1.35 -5.02 3.66
CA PHE A 299 -2.65 -5.63 3.39
C PHE A 299 -2.57 -6.55 2.17
N GLY A 300 -3.67 -7.28 1.90
CA GLY A 300 -3.77 -8.05 0.67
C GLY A 300 -5.02 -8.91 0.60
N THR A 301 -5.38 -9.32 -0.62
CA THR A 301 -6.50 -10.22 -0.93
C THR A 301 -5.95 -11.60 -1.32
N ASP A 302 -6.43 -12.66 -0.68
CA ASP A 302 -6.09 -14.03 -1.04
C ASP A 302 -6.61 -14.35 -2.45
N ASP A 303 -5.78 -14.94 -3.29
CA ASP A 303 -6.15 -15.35 -4.66
C ASP A 303 -7.38 -16.26 -4.67
N ALA A 304 -7.54 -17.09 -3.65
CA ALA A 304 -8.69 -17.98 -3.50
C ALA A 304 -10.03 -17.24 -3.25
N ALA A 305 -9.97 -15.96 -2.83
CA ALA A 305 -11.16 -15.13 -2.62
C ALA A 305 -11.61 -14.37 -3.88
N ILE A 306 -10.85 -14.48 -4.97
CA ILE A 306 -11.11 -13.76 -6.22
C ILE A 306 -11.91 -14.66 -7.15
N LEU A 307 -12.98 -14.12 -7.75
CA LEU A 307 -13.77 -14.86 -8.73
C LEU A 307 -12.90 -15.31 -9.90
N PRO A 308 -13.16 -16.52 -10.45
CA PRO A 308 -12.51 -16.95 -11.69
C PRO A 308 -12.66 -15.91 -12.79
N ASN A 309 -11.59 -15.62 -13.53
CA ASN A 309 -11.54 -14.64 -14.62
C ASN A 309 -11.69 -13.17 -14.23
N SER A 310 -11.85 -12.83 -12.93
CA SER A 310 -11.78 -11.44 -12.49
C SER A 310 -10.36 -10.90 -12.60
N PRO A 311 -10.19 -9.59 -12.88
CA PRO A 311 -8.91 -8.92 -12.77
C PRO A 311 -8.32 -9.12 -11.37
N LYS A 312 -6.99 -9.20 -11.28
CA LYS A 312 -6.32 -9.26 -9.98
C LYS A 312 -6.44 -7.89 -9.30
N PRO A 313 -6.81 -7.86 -8.01
CA PRO A 313 -6.90 -6.62 -7.26
C PRO A 313 -5.64 -5.79 -7.37
N HIS A 314 -5.77 -4.47 -7.45
CA HIS A 314 -4.69 -3.49 -7.51
C HIS A 314 -3.84 -3.47 -8.80
N ALA A 315 -4.18 -4.25 -9.84
CA ALA A 315 -3.34 -4.39 -11.03
C ALA A 315 -3.01 -3.05 -11.71
N ASP A 316 -4.01 -2.20 -11.93
CA ASP A 316 -3.86 -0.92 -12.65
C ASP A 316 -3.07 0.10 -11.80
N THR A 317 -3.31 0.15 -10.49
CA THR A 317 -2.61 1.07 -9.59
C THR A 317 -1.17 0.63 -9.30
N VAL A 318 -0.92 -0.68 -9.25
CA VAL A 318 0.44 -1.23 -9.21
C VAL A 318 1.19 -0.86 -10.49
N ALA A 319 0.59 -1.08 -11.67
CA ALA A 319 1.19 -0.67 -12.94
C ALA A 319 1.47 0.83 -13.01
N TYR A 320 0.52 1.65 -12.53
CA TYR A 320 0.69 3.10 -12.42
C TYR A 320 1.88 3.49 -11.53
N ALA A 321 1.93 2.93 -10.32
CA ALA A 321 2.98 3.22 -9.35
C ALA A 321 4.38 2.83 -9.89
N ILE A 322 4.48 1.69 -10.60
CA ILE A 322 5.72 1.24 -11.25
C ILE A 322 6.12 2.21 -12.37
N ALA A 323 5.17 2.59 -13.23
CA ALA A 323 5.42 3.54 -14.32
C ALA A 323 5.86 4.93 -13.80
N ARG A 324 5.44 5.31 -12.58
CA ARG A 324 5.91 6.50 -11.86
C ARG A 324 7.24 6.28 -11.11
N GLY A 325 7.79 5.08 -11.16
CA GLY A 325 9.08 4.74 -10.56
C GLY A 325 9.03 4.55 -9.04
N SER A 326 7.88 4.24 -8.46
CA SER A 326 7.73 3.91 -7.05
C SER A 326 8.26 2.51 -6.73
N ILE A 327 8.76 2.33 -5.52
CA ILE A 327 9.22 1.06 -4.97
C ILE A 327 8.10 0.48 -4.12
N LEU A 328 7.52 -0.63 -4.55
CA LEU A 328 6.36 -1.25 -3.91
C LEU A 328 6.76 -2.41 -3.03
N ILE A 329 6.38 -2.36 -1.77
CA ILE A 329 6.63 -3.41 -0.76
C ILE A 329 5.29 -3.86 -0.19
N ALA A 330 5.06 -5.18 -0.15
CA ALA A 330 3.82 -5.73 0.37
C ALA A 330 4.03 -6.96 1.26
N ALA A 331 3.15 -7.12 2.24
CA ALA A 331 3.09 -8.29 3.10
C ALA A 331 2.64 -9.52 2.31
N SER A 332 3.33 -10.66 2.45
CA SER A 332 3.04 -11.88 1.70
C SER A 332 1.76 -12.59 2.12
N GLY A 333 1.20 -12.26 3.29
CA GLY A 333 0.01 -12.88 3.89
C GLY A 333 0.33 -13.74 5.12
N ASN A 334 -0.72 -14.13 5.88
CA ASN A 334 -0.58 -14.75 7.19
C ASN A 334 -1.36 -16.07 7.33
N ASN A 335 -1.52 -16.83 6.25
CA ASN A 335 -2.24 -18.12 6.31
C ASN A 335 -1.33 -19.36 6.48
N GLY A 336 -0.01 -19.18 6.48
CA GLY A 336 0.98 -20.25 6.63
C GLY A 336 1.06 -21.24 5.44
N ARG A 337 0.37 -20.94 4.34
CA ARG A 337 0.25 -21.82 3.17
C ARG A 337 1.08 -21.31 2.00
N GLU A 338 1.27 -22.11 1.00
CA GLU A 338 1.79 -21.71 -0.29
C GLU A 338 0.62 -21.21 -1.17
N THR A 339 0.43 -19.90 -1.19
CA THR A 339 -0.67 -19.24 -1.90
C THR A 339 -0.24 -17.83 -2.30
N ARG A 340 -1.05 -17.15 -3.10
CA ARG A 340 -0.80 -15.79 -3.56
C ARG A 340 -1.70 -14.81 -2.84
N TYR A 341 -1.12 -13.67 -2.45
CA TYR A 341 -1.84 -12.50 -1.96
C TYR A 341 -1.55 -11.31 -2.88
N TRP A 342 -2.58 -10.61 -3.29
CA TRP A 342 -2.46 -9.40 -4.11
C TRP A 342 -2.56 -8.16 -3.22
N PRO A 343 -1.61 -7.19 -3.35
CA PRO A 343 -0.68 -6.97 -4.46
C PRO A 343 0.68 -7.67 -4.35
N ALA A 344 1.01 -8.37 -3.26
CA ALA A 344 2.33 -8.98 -3.04
C ALA A 344 2.76 -9.94 -4.16
N ALA A 345 1.80 -10.59 -4.84
CA ALA A 345 2.08 -11.57 -5.88
C ALA A 345 2.41 -10.95 -7.26
N PHE A 346 2.34 -9.63 -7.43
CA PHE A 346 2.82 -9.00 -8.66
C PHE A 346 4.36 -9.06 -8.72
N PRO A 347 4.95 -9.39 -9.90
CA PRO A 347 6.40 -9.59 -10.04
C PRO A 347 7.24 -8.38 -9.62
N GLU A 348 6.73 -7.18 -9.83
CA GLU A 348 7.40 -5.91 -9.54
C GLU A 348 7.28 -5.50 -8.06
N VAL A 349 6.39 -6.12 -7.30
CA VAL A 349 6.23 -5.86 -5.87
C VAL A 349 7.23 -6.69 -5.07
N ILE A 350 7.88 -6.08 -4.10
CA ILE A 350 8.76 -6.77 -3.15
C ILE A 350 7.88 -7.42 -2.08
N ALA A 351 7.56 -8.69 -2.26
CA ALA A 351 6.77 -9.46 -1.30
C ALA A 351 7.62 -9.86 -0.09
N VAL A 352 7.13 -9.61 1.12
CA VAL A 352 7.88 -9.80 2.36
C VAL A 352 7.20 -10.83 3.25
N GLY A 353 7.93 -11.93 3.54
CA GLY A 353 7.56 -12.92 4.54
C GLY A 353 8.04 -12.54 5.94
N ALA A 354 7.57 -13.27 6.95
CA ALA A 354 7.92 -13.04 8.35
C ALA A 354 8.83 -14.15 8.90
N VAL A 355 9.82 -13.74 9.71
CA VAL A 355 10.60 -14.64 10.57
C VAL A 355 10.34 -14.36 12.04
N ASN A 356 10.59 -15.38 12.87
CA ASN A 356 10.57 -15.28 14.33
C ASN A 356 11.98 -14.97 14.90
N ASP A 357 12.06 -14.85 16.23
CA ASP A 357 13.32 -14.55 16.94
C ASP A 357 14.41 -15.59 16.74
N SER A 358 14.04 -16.84 16.41
CA SER A 358 14.98 -17.91 16.08
C SER A 358 15.50 -17.87 14.64
N ARG A 359 15.17 -16.81 13.87
CA ARG A 359 15.57 -16.61 12.46
C ARG A 359 15.05 -17.70 11.51
N VAL A 360 13.92 -18.31 11.85
CA VAL A 360 13.20 -19.23 10.97
C VAL A 360 11.88 -18.61 10.50
N PRO A 361 11.39 -18.96 9.31
CA PRO A 361 10.10 -18.48 8.83
C PRO A 361 9.01 -18.72 9.85
N ALA A 362 8.21 -17.70 10.15
CA ALA A 362 7.09 -17.82 11.08
C ALA A 362 6.02 -18.77 10.52
N SER A 363 5.40 -19.57 11.36
CA SER A 363 4.44 -20.60 10.95
C SER A 363 3.23 -20.05 10.20
N PHE A 364 2.85 -18.81 10.51
CA PHE A 364 1.76 -18.12 9.83
C PHE A 364 2.19 -17.48 8.50
N SER A 365 3.51 -17.27 8.24
CA SER A 365 3.96 -16.57 7.05
C SER A 365 3.55 -17.31 5.78
N THR A 366 2.82 -16.63 4.91
CA THR A 366 2.48 -17.16 3.58
C THR A 366 3.75 -17.30 2.75
N ARG A 367 3.83 -18.39 1.99
CA ARG A 367 4.98 -18.80 1.19
C ARG A 367 4.62 -18.82 -0.29
N GLY A 368 5.62 -18.85 -1.14
CA GLY A 368 5.48 -19.01 -2.59
C GLY A 368 6.65 -18.40 -3.34
N ALA A 369 6.75 -18.70 -4.63
CA ALA A 369 7.84 -18.22 -5.50
C ALA A 369 7.87 -16.67 -5.64
N HIS A 370 6.75 -15.99 -5.31
CA HIS A 370 6.65 -14.53 -5.34
C HIS A 370 7.33 -13.85 -4.14
N VAL A 371 7.52 -14.56 -3.01
CA VAL A 371 8.16 -14.00 -1.82
C VAL A 371 9.62 -13.67 -2.13
N ALA A 372 10.01 -12.40 -1.98
CA ALA A 372 11.35 -11.94 -2.31
C ALA A 372 12.36 -12.20 -1.19
N LEU A 373 11.98 -11.86 0.03
CA LEU A 373 12.77 -12.05 1.25
C LEU A 373 11.86 -12.00 2.47
N CYS A 374 12.43 -12.30 3.64
CA CYS A 374 11.73 -12.16 4.92
C CYS A 374 12.34 -11.06 5.79
N ALA A 375 11.57 -10.61 6.78
CA ALA A 375 12.04 -9.73 7.85
C ALA A 375 11.37 -10.13 9.18
N PRO A 376 11.82 -9.60 10.34
CA PRO A 376 11.19 -9.88 11.61
C PRO A 376 9.70 -9.53 11.59
N GLY A 377 8.85 -10.48 11.94
CA GLY A 377 7.40 -10.28 11.91
C GLY A 377 6.66 -11.05 13.01
N ASN A 378 7.36 -11.57 14.00
CA ASN A 378 6.75 -12.26 15.12
C ASN A 378 7.10 -11.58 16.44
N LYS A 379 6.08 -11.13 17.18
CA LYS A 379 6.21 -10.41 18.46
C LYS A 379 7.13 -9.19 18.37
N VAL A 380 6.97 -8.40 17.33
CA VAL A 380 7.74 -7.18 17.11
C VAL A 380 7.23 -6.08 18.04
N LEU A 381 8.10 -5.53 18.88
CA LEU A 381 7.78 -4.33 19.66
C LEU A 381 7.63 -3.13 18.74
N THR A 382 6.49 -2.45 18.81
CA THR A 382 6.18 -1.28 18.01
C THR A 382 5.17 -0.36 18.70
N SER A 383 4.85 0.79 18.07
CA SER A 383 3.84 1.71 18.57
C SER A 383 2.41 1.16 18.39
N SER A 384 1.50 1.59 19.26
CA SER A 384 0.06 1.41 19.14
C SER A 384 -0.63 2.77 18.99
N VAL A 385 -1.95 2.83 19.04
CA VAL A 385 -2.70 4.10 18.93
C VAL A 385 -2.24 5.13 19.98
N SER A 386 -2.02 4.72 21.22
CA SER A 386 -1.69 5.63 22.32
C SER A 386 -0.47 5.21 23.15
N GLY A 387 0.21 4.14 22.78
CA GLY A 387 1.34 3.59 23.53
C GLY A 387 2.13 2.60 22.68
N TYR A 388 2.41 1.43 23.23
CA TYR A 388 3.24 0.40 22.59
C TYR A 388 2.54 -0.96 22.58
N GLN A 389 2.96 -1.83 21.67
CA GLN A 389 2.41 -3.15 21.49
C GLN A 389 3.47 -4.14 20.98
N SER A 390 3.25 -5.42 21.27
CA SER A 390 3.92 -6.53 20.59
C SER A 390 3.01 -7.08 19.53
N ALA A 391 3.44 -7.03 18.26
CA ALA A 391 2.61 -7.37 17.13
C ALA A 391 3.23 -8.45 16.25
N SER A 392 2.39 -9.31 15.67
CA SER A 392 2.81 -10.40 14.78
C SER A 392 2.06 -10.36 13.46
N GLY A 393 2.77 -10.64 12.37
CA GLY A 393 2.26 -10.68 10.99
C GLY A 393 3.33 -10.31 9.98
N THR A 394 3.17 -10.73 8.74
CA THR A 394 3.96 -10.25 7.59
C THR A 394 3.77 -8.75 7.39
N SER A 395 2.66 -8.20 7.88
CA SER A 395 2.36 -6.77 7.95
C SER A 395 3.39 -5.97 8.75
N PHE A 396 4.06 -6.60 9.75
CA PHE A 396 5.12 -5.98 10.55
C PHE A 396 6.52 -6.33 10.05
N ALA A 397 6.64 -7.27 9.13
CA ALA A 397 7.87 -7.57 8.40
C ALA A 397 8.08 -6.61 7.21
N ALA A 398 7.04 -6.34 6.44
CA ALA A 398 7.08 -5.43 5.28
C ALA A 398 7.65 -4.03 5.61
N PRO A 399 7.27 -3.37 6.73
CA PRO A 399 7.81 -2.06 7.10
C PRO A 399 9.33 -2.03 7.32
N PHE A 400 9.96 -3.11 7.76
CA PHE A 400 11.43 -3.18 7.84
C PHE A 400 12.06 -3.09 6.46
N VAL A 401 11.49 -3.79 5.47
CA VAL A 401 11.97 -3.74 4.09
C VAL A 401 11.70 -2.38 3.45
N ALA A 402 10.54 -1.78 3.72
CA ALA A 402 10.22 -0.43 3.27
C ALA A 402 11.20 0.62 3.84
N ALA A 403 11.54 0.50 5.12
CA ALA A 403 12.52 1.36 5.77
C ALA A 403 13.93 1.17 5.20
N ALA A 404 14.37 -0.06 4.96
CA ALA A 404 15.65 -0.34 4.32
C ALA A 404 15.71 0.21 2.89
N ALA A 405 14.63 0.07 2.11
CA ALA A 405 14.51 0.67 0.79
C ALA A 405 14.62 2.22 0.85
N ALA A 406 14.01 2.83 1.88
CA ALA A 406 14.11 4.27 2.09
C ALA A 406 15.55 4.72 2.40
N LEU A 407 16.29 3.94 3.21
CA LEU A 407 17.72 4.22 3.46
C LEU A 407 18.57 4.06 2.20
N LEU A 408 18.31 3.06 1.35
CA LEU A 408 19.00 2.90 0.07
C LEU A 408 18.77 4.09 -0.85
N VAL A 409 17.53 4.58 -0.94
CA VAL A 409 17.19 5.79 -1.71
C VAL A 409 17.86 7.03 -1.12
N ALA A 410 17.81 7.22 0.20
CA ALA A 410 18.48 8.33 0.88
C ALA A 410 20.00 8.31 0.61
N ARG A 411 20.63 7.14 0.73
CA ARG A 411 22.05 6.96 0.45
C ARG A 411 22.41 7.28 -0.99
N SER A 412 21.60 6.80 -1.94
CA SER A 412 21.81 7.06 -3.38
C SER A 412 21.72 8.55 -3.72
N HIS A 413 20.78 9.27 -3.11
CA HIS A 413 20.66 10.74 -3.26
C HIS A 413 21.88 11.46 -2.67
N ARG A 414 22.31 11.08 -1.47
CA ARG A 414 23.50 11.64 -0.81
C ARG A 414 24.79 11.42 -1.62
N ARG A 415 24.85 10.30 -2.34
CA ARG A 415 25.95 9.95 -3.25
C ARG A 415 25.74 10.50 -4.66
N ALA A 416 24.69 11.30 -4.92
CA ALA A 416 24.30 11.83 -6.23
C ALA A 416 24.20 10.76 -7.33
N ARG A 417 23.73 9.56 -6.96
CA ARG A 417 23.55 8.39 -7.85
C ARG A 417 22.16 7.78 -7.63
N PRO A 418 21.10 8.39 -8.16
CA PRO A 418 19.73 7.89 -8.00
C PRO A 418 19.61 6.43 -8.50
N ILE A 419 18.86 5.63 -7.76
CA ILE A 419 18.60 4.22 -8.08
C ILE A 419 17.10 3.98 -8.33
N ASP A 420 16.81 2.99 -9.15
CA ASP A 420 15.45 2.57 -9.47
C ASP A 420 14.94 1.43 -8.55
N ALA A 421 13.68 1.07 -8.71
CA ALA A 421 13.04 0.02 -7.94
C ALA A 421 13.68 -1.36 -8.15
N GLN A 422 14.14 -1.63 -9.38
CA GLN A 422 14.78 -2.90 -9.72
C GLN A 422 16.14 -3.05 -9.02
N THR A 423 16.92 -1.98 -8.97
CA THR A 423 18.22 -1.94 -8.26
C THR A 423 18.00 -2.14 -6.75
N VAL A 424 17.02 -1.45 -6.14
CA VAL A 424 16.67 -1.65 -4.73
C VAL A 424 16.29 -3.10 -4.46
N ARG A 425 15.38 -3.67 -5.26
CA ARG A 425 14.96 -5.07 -5.14
C ARG A 425 16.15 -6.04 -5.22
N ARG A 426 17.01 -5.87 -6.24
CA ARG A 426 18.18 -6.71 -6.46
C ARG A 426 19.15 -6.67 -5.28
N ILE A 427 19.45 -5.48 -4.77
CA ILE A 427 20.36 -5.31 -3.62
C ILE A 427 19.78 -5.98 -2.38
N LEU A 428 18.52 -5.73 -2.04
CA LEU A 428 17.87 -6.32 -0.87
C LEU A 428 17.85 -7.84 -0.91
N ILE A 429 17.62 -8.44 -2.09
CA ILE A 429 17.62 -9.90 -2.28
C ILE A 429 19.05 -10.46 -2.20
N ALA A 430 20.01 -9.83 -2.87
CA ALA A 430 21.37 -10.33 -2.95
C ALA A 430 22.12 -10.28 -1.61
N THR A 431 21.73 -9.38 -0.72
CA THR A 431 22.38 -9.17 0.60
C THR A 431 21.63 -9.83 1.75
N ALA A 432 20.52 -10.52 1.47
CA ALA A 432 19.72 -11.18 2.51
C ALA A 432 20.54 -12.24 3.27
N GLN A 433 20.41 -12.25 4.60
CA GLN A 433 21.08 -13.21 5.46
C GLN A 433 20.39 -14.58 5.39
N PRO A 434 21.14 -15.69 5.54
CA PRO A 434 20.54 -17.02 5.55
C PRO A 434 19.59 -17.20 6.75
N PHE A 435 18.57 -18.02 6.56
CA PHE A 435 17.73 -18.50 7.66
C PHE A 435 18.53 -19.41 8.60
N ALA A 436 18.11 -19.51 9.86
CA ALA A 436 18.64 -20.54 10.76
C ALA A 436 18.05 -21.91 10.36
N GLY A 437 18.91 -22.91 10.24
CA GLY A 437 18.50 -24.26 9.84
C GLY A 437 18.14 -24.39 8.34
N ASN A 438 17.44 -25.49 8.01
CA ASN A 438 16.97 -25.70 6.65
C ASN A 438 15.77 -24.81 6.35
N ALA A 439 15.94 -23.87 5.41
CA ALA A 439 14.87 -22.98 5.00
C ALA A 439 13.69 -23.75 4.39
N THR A 440 12.49 -23.40 4.77
CA THR A 440 11.27 -23.87 4.10
C THR A 440 11.20 -23.25 2.70
N SER A 441 10.92 -24.06 1.69
CA SER A 441 10.73 -23.59 0.30
C SER A 441 9.69 -22.44 0.24
N GLY A 442 9.92 -21.48 -0.64
CA GLY A 442 8.99 -20.38 -0.88
C GLY A 442 9.04 -19.24 0.13
N CYS A 443 10.14 -19.11 0.90
CA CYS A 443 10.32 -18.01 1.85
C CYS A 443 11.27 -16.90 1.34
N GLY A 444 11.59 -16.89 0.05
CA GLY A 444 12.50 -15.91 -0.56
C GLY A 444 13.97 -16.18 -0.28
N ALA A 445 14.81 -15.18 -0.54
CA ALA A 445 16.27 -15.29 -0.52
C ALA A 445 16.89 -15.41 0.87
N GLY A 446 16.17 -14.96 1.91
CA GLY A 446 16.68 -14.92 3.28
C GLY A 446 16.06 -13.81 4.11
N ILE A 447 16.75 -13.38 5.15
CA ILE A 447 16.32 -12.35 6.09
C ILE A 447 16.99 -11.03 5.72
N LEU A 448 16.26 -9.93 5.72
CA LEU A 448 16.76 -8.58 5.48
C LEU A 448 18.05 -8.29 6.28
N ASP A 449 19.08 -7.81 5.57
CA ASP A 449 20.29 -7.19 6.14
C ASP A 449 20.42 -5.75 5.63
N ALA A 450 19.95 -4.80 6.40
CA ALA A 450 19.95 -3.40 6.00
C ALA A 450 21.36 -2.81 5.88
N ALA A 451 22.30 -3.24 6.72
CA ALA A 451 23.69 -2.77 6.69
C ALA A 451 24.44 -3.33 5.47
N ALA A 452 24.26 -4.63 5.18
CA ALA A 452 24.86 -5.23 4.00
C ALA A 452 24.30 -4.63 2.71
N ALA A 453 23.00 -4.32 2.67
CA ALA A 453 22.38 -3.67 1.54
C ALA A 453 22.98 -2.28 1.26
N LEU A 454 23.17 -1.44 2.28
CA LEU A 454 23.83 -0.13 2.14
C LEU A 454 25.28 -0.25 1.71
N SER A 455 26.04 -1.21 2.28
CA SER A 455 27.44 -1.46 1.90
C SER A 455 27.55 -1.94 0.46
N ALA A 456 26.62 -2.78 -0.02
CA ALA A 456 26.58 -3.23 -1.41
C ALA A 456 26.29 -2.07 -2.35
N LEU A 457 25.36 -1.18 -2.00
CA LEU A 457 25.08 0.03 -2.79
C LEU A 457 26.34 0.91 -2.91
N ASP A 458 27.02 1.19 -1.79
CA ASP A 458 28.23 1.99 -1.81
C ASP A 458 29.31 1.37 -2.71
N HIS A 459 29.51 0.06 -2.60
CA HIS A 459 30.47 -0.66 -3.45
C HIS A 459 30.13 -0.54 -4.96
N GLU A 460 28.86 -0.69 -5.33
CA GLU A 460 28.43 -0.53 -6.74
C GLU A 460 28.65 0.90 -7.24
N ILE A 461 28.33 1.90 -6.41
CA ILE A 461 28.53 3.32 -6.73
C ILE A 461 30.03 3.60 -6.96
N ASP A 462 30.89 3.09 -6.09
CA ASP A 462 32.34 3.34 -6.13
C ASP A 462 33.02 2.65 -7.33
N GLN A 463 32.44 1.54 -7.82
CA GLN A 463 32.93 0.84 -9.00
C GLN A 463 32.43 1.42 -10.34
N THR A 464 31.38 2.24 -10.31
CA THR A 464 30.86 2.87 -11.53
C THR A 464 31.66 4.14 -11.82
N PRO A 465 32.44 4.22 -12.91
CA PRO A 465 33.20 5.41 -13.27
C PRO A 465 32.28 6.65 -13.31
N GLY A 466 32.67 7.70 -12.62
CA GLY A 466 31.92 8.96 -12.65
C GLY A 466 31.82 9.45 -14.09
N TYR A 467 30.63 9.88 -14.50
CA TYR A 467 30.52 10.81 -15.63
C TYR A 467 31.37 12.00 -15.26
N SER A 468 32.54 12.17 -15.88
CA SER A 468 33.33 13.40 -15.73
C SER A 468 32.43 14.52 -16.25
N THR A 469 32.04 15.43 -15.37
CA THR A 469 31.58 16.76 -15.79
C THR A 469 32.68 17.28 -16.71
N GLY A 470 32.33 17.53 -17.97
CA GLY A 470 33.27 17.95 -19.00
C GLY A 470 34.08 19.19 -18.55
N PRO A 471 35.23 19.41 -19.17
CA PRO A 471 36.15 20.47 -18.74
C PRO A 471 35.46 21.81 -18.75
N ASP A 472 35.71 22.57 -17.70
CA ASP A 472 35.35 23.95 -17.57
C ASP A 472 35.68 24.72 -18.87
N ALA A 473 34.64 25.24 -19.50
CA ALA A 473 34.79 26.25 -20.58
C ALA A 473 35.22 27.58 -19.94
N ASN A 474 36.47 27.63 -19.44
CA ASN A 474 37.18 28.85 -19.14
C ASN A 474 38.45 28.87 -20.04
N GLY A 475 38.22 29.06 -21.34
CA GLY A 475 39.22 29.49 -22.28
C GLY A 475 39.29 31.03 -22.27
N GLY A 476 40.26 31.53 -21.54
CA GLY A 476 40.53 32.96 -21.50
C GLY A 476 40.67 33.56 -22.90
N ALA A 477 40.01 34.69 -23.09
CA ALA A 477 40.36 35.63 -24.11
C ALA A 477 41.72 36.21 -23.70
N ASP A 478 42.76 35.94 -24.48
CA ASP A 478 44.00 36.69 -24.47
C ASP A 478 44.11 37.46 -25.77
N ASP A 479 44.57 38.65 -25.61
CA ASP A 479 44.69 39.75 -26.57
C ASP A 479 45.48 39.40 -27.84
N GLY A 480 45.07 40.04 -28.94
CA GLY A 480 45.80 40.16 -30.18
C GLY A 480 45.11 41.10 -31.16
#